data_9ce6dcdc0c94092393718c1e7051bb5a
#
_entry.id   9ce6dcdc0c94092393718c1e7051bb5a
#
_cell.length_a   1.000
_cell.length_b   1.000
_cell.length_c   1.000
_cell.angle_alpha   90.00
_cell.angle_beta   90.00
_cell.angle_gamma   90.00
#
_symmetry.space_group_name_H-M   'P 1'
#
loop_
_entity.id
_entity.type
_entity.pdbx_description
1 polymer ?
#
loop_
_entity_poly.entity_id
_entity_poly.type
_entity_poly.pdbx_seq_one_letter_code
_entity_poly.pdbx_strand_id
1 'polypeptide(L)'
;AFECAAVDYVFKPVQTDRLRGTCERLQAALAKRAPPADALAASVESLRALLGAAPSVETSQRLRVVQVAHGNSVLMLPVEEIDFFEAADKYVRLTHQGREHLIRMSLRELLPRLDPERFWQIHRGCIVRVDAVERAERDEAGHVTLHLRGRPERLAVSRMYAGLFKGL
;
A
#
# COMPACT_ATOMS: atom_id res chain seq x y z
N ALA A 1 19.68 28.66 -13.41
CA ALA A 1 20.82 27.74 -13.48
C ALA A 1 20.54 26.59 -12.50
N PHE A 2 20.21 25.42 -13.03
CA PHE A 2 20.02 24.22 -12.21
C PHE A 2 21.41 23.59 -12.04
N GLU A 3 21.96 23.64 -10.86
CA GLU A 3 23.13 22.85 -10.46
C GLU A 3 22.64 21.39 -10.19
N CYS A 4 22.35 20.66 -11.26
CA CYS A 4 22.33 19.22 -11.20
C CYS A 4 23.79 18.76 -11.14
N ALA A 5 24.26 18.32 -9.98
CA ALA A 5 25.55 17.64 -9.83
C ALA A 5 25.49 16.28 -10.54
N ALA A 6 25.57 16.30 -11.86
CA ALA A 6 25.65 15.09 -12.65
C ALA A 6 27.05 14.47 -12.48
N VAL A 7 27.10 13.21 -12.12
CA VAL A 7 28.36 12.48 -11.89
C VAL A 7 29.05 12.13 -13.22
N ASP A 8 28.31 11.97 -14.30
CA ASP A 8 28.82 11.71 -15.64
C ASP A 8 27.78 11.93 -16.74
N TYR A 9 28.21 12.03 -18.01
CA TYR A 9 27.38 12.20 -19.20
C TYR A 9 27.68 11.10 -20.22
N VAL A 10 26.66 10.43 -20.72
CA VAL A 10 26.79 9.42 -21.77
C VAL A 10 26.08 9.91 -23.03
N PHE A 11 26.87 10.05 -24.13
CA PHE A 11 26.32 10.43 -25.42
C PHE A 11 25.76 9.22 -26.18
N LYS A 12 24.71 9.44 -26.95
CA LYS A 12 24.17 8.44 -27.89
C LYS A 12 24.91 8.56 -29.25
N PRO A 13 25.31 7.45 -29.91
CA PRO A 13 25.11 6.04 -29.49
C PRO A 13 26.04 5.65 -28.34
N VAL A 14 25.48 4.82 -27.42
CA VAL A 14 26.20 4.39 -26.21
C VAL A 14 27.27 3.38 -26.59
N GLN A 15 28.54 3.71 -26.34
CA GLN A 15 29.67 2.81 -26.53
C GLN A 15 29.94 2.03 -25.24
N THR A 16 30.12 0.71 -25.35
CA THR A 16 30.27 -0.21 -24.21
C THR A 16 31.47 0.13 -23.32
N ASP A 17 32.60 0.53 -23.93
CA ASP A 17 33.82 0.88 -23.19
C ASP A 17 33.64 2.16 -22.36
N ARG A 18 32.91 3.13 -22.90
CA ARG A 18 32.59 4.36 -22.16
C ARG A 18 31.62 4.12 -21.02
N LEU A 19 30.65 3.24 -21.22
CA LEU A 19 29.72 2.83 -20.18
C LEU A 19 30.43 2.12 -19.02
N ARG A 20 31.41 1.25 -19.35
CA ARG A 20 32.23 0.57 -18.34
C ARG A 20 33.00 1.57 -17.49
N GLY A 21 33.68 2.53 -18.11
CA GLY A 21 34.43 3.58 -17.39
C GLY A 21 33.50 4.47 -16.52
N THR A 22 32.25 4.70 -16.94
CA THR A 22 31.25 5.41 -16.12
C THR A 22 30.86 4.59 -14.91
N CYS A 23 30.62 3.29 -15.07
CA CYS A 23 30.29 2.38 -13.95
C CYS A 23 31.43 2.31 -12.92
N GLU A 24 32.70 2.22 -13.38
CA GLU A 24 33.87 2.21 -12.48
C GLU A 24 33.97 3.51 -11.66
N ARG A 25 33.76 4.67 -12.30
CA ARG A 25 33.77 5.96 -11.61
C ARG A 25 32.63 6.08 -10.60
N LEU A 26 31.43 5.59 -10.94
CA LEU A 26 30.29 5.56 -10.04
C LEU A 26 30.53 4.65 -8.84
N GLN A 27 31.10 3.47 -9.06
CA GLN A 27 31.46 2.54 -7.97
C GLN A 27 32.51 3.16 -7.03
N ALA A 28 33.55 3.80 -7.59
CA ALA A 28 34.57 4.49 -6.80
C ALA A 28 33.98 5.69 -6.02
N ALA A 29 33.04 6.43 -6.60
CA ALA A 29 32.38 7.53 -5.92
C ALA A 29 31.45 7.04 -4.78
N LEU A 30 30.75 5.94 -4.97
CA LEU A 30 29.92 5.30 -3.95
C LEU A 30 30.78 4.72 -2.81
N ALA A 31 31.90 4.08 -3.13
CA ALA A 31 32.84 3.56 -2.13
C ALA A 31 33.45 4.67 -1.25
N LYS A 32 33.70 5.86 -1.82
CA LYS A 32 34.16 7.03 -1.06
C LYS A 32 33.08 7.69 -0.21
N ARG A 33 31.80 7.49 -0.54
CA ARG A 33 30.65 8.03 0.21
C ARG A 33 30.12 7.07 1.27
N ALA A 34 30.45 5.79 1.18
CA ALA A 34 30.04 4.83 2.21
C ALA A 34 30.83 5.15 3.50
N PRO A 35 30.16 5.49 4.60
CA PRO A 35 30.83 5.53 5.90
C PRO A 35 31.37 4.12 6.20
N PRO A 36 32.51 3.99 6.91
CA PRO A 36 33.03 2.68 7.28
C PRO A 36 31.93 1.87 7.98
N ALA A 37 31.81 0.58 7.63
CA ALA A 37 30.72 -0.29 8.13
C ALA A 37 30.59 -0.26 9.66
N ASP A 38 31.70 -0.05 10.38
CA ASP A 38 31.74 0.08 11.83
C ASP A 38 31.08 1.37 12.34
N ALA A 39 31.17 2.48 11.57
CA ALA A 39 30.50 3.74 11.93
C ALA A 39 28.97 3.65 11.72
N LEU A 40 28.54 2.90 10.73
CA LEU A 40 27.10 2.62 10.51
C LEU A 40 26.56 1.70 11.62
N ALA A 41 27.29 0.65 11.99
CA ALA A 41 26.92 -0.26 13.06
C ALA A 41 26.84 0.48 14.40
N ALA A 42 27.84 1.31 14.74
CA ALA A 42 27.83 2.12 15.95
C ALA A 42 26.68 3.15 15.97
N SER A 43 26.34 3.76 14.83
CA SER A 43 25.22 4.69 14.70
C SER A 43 23.88 3.98 14.84
N VAL A 44 23.72 2.78 14.28
CA VAL A 44 22.51 1.95 14.44
C VAL A 44 22.36 1.47 15.87
N GLU A 45 23.45 1.08 16.54
CA GLU A 45 23.45 0.66 17.94
C GLU A 45 23.13 1.84 18.88
N SER A 46 23.67 3.03 18.61
CA SER A 46 23.35 4.26 19.33
C SER A 46 21.89 4.69 19.15
N LEU A 47 21.35 4.56 17.92
CA LEU A 47 19.94 4.77 17.62
C LEU A 47 19.05 3.72 18.32
N ARG A 48 19.46 2.45 18.35
CA ARG A 48 18.76 1.40 19.08
C ARG A 48 18.76 1.65 20.59
N ALA A 49 19.87 2.13 21.15
CA ALA A 49 19.97 2.47 22.58
C ALA A 49 19.13 3.69 22.96
N LEU A 50 19.02 4.69 22.08
CA LEU A 50 18.16 5.86 22.27
C LEU A 50 16.68 5.55 22.03
N LEU A 51 16.37 4.56 21.18
CA LEU A 51 15.04 4.03 20.91
C LEU A 51 14.69 2.84 21.82
N GLY A 52 15.58 2.50 22.75
CA GLY A 52 15.40 1.40 23.69
C GLY A 52 14.22 1.63 24.62
N ALA A 53 13.13 1.06 24.21
CA ALA A 53 11.76 0.93 24.73
C ALA A 53 10.69 1.55 23.82
N ALA A 54 10.96 1.71 22.52
CA ALA A 54 9.85 1.87 21.60
C ALA A 54 9.37 0.46 21.18
N PRO A 55 8.07 0.15 21.30
CA PRO A 55 7.53 -1.09 20.79
C PRO A 55 7.89 -1.16 19.30
N SER A 56 8.28 -2.36 18.86
CA SER A 56 8.68 -2.69 17.48
C SER A 56 7.96 -1.84 16.46
N VAL A 57 8.71 -0.96 15.75
CA VAL A 57 8.19 -0.12 14.65
C VAL A 57 7.99 -1.01 13.41
N GLU A 58 7.16 -2.02 13.54
CA GLU A 58 6.37 -2.61 12.47
C GLU A 58 4.92 -2.13 12.53
N THR A 59 4.70 -1.02 13.19
CA THR A 59 3.47 -0.29 12.96
C THR A 59 3.70 0.49 11.67
N SER A 60 3.67 -0.20 10.52
CA SER A 60 3.27 0.39 9.26
C SER A 60 2.22 1.41 9.65
N GLN A 61 2.38 2.68 9.27
CA GLN A 61 1.44 3.74 9.62
C GLN A 61 0.07 3.32 9.09
N ARG A 62 -0.68 2.55 9.91
CA ARG A 62 -2.01 2.09 9.55
C ARG A 62 -2.83 3.32 9.27
N LEU A 63 -3.45 3.31 8.13
CA LEU A 63 -4.29 4.41 7.69
C LEU A 63 -5.49 4.50 8.66
N ARG A 64 -5.60 5.61 9.38
CA ARG A 64 -6.73 5.87 10.28
C ARG A 64 -7.82 6.68 9.62
N VAL A 65 -7.44 7.53 8.68
CA VAL A 65 -8.34 8.46 8.01
C VAL A 65 -8.03 8.50 6.53
N VAL A 66 -9.05 8.46 5.70
CA VAL A 66 -8.97 8.66 4.24
C VAL A 66 -9.43 10.07 3.91
N GLN A 67 -8.62 10.76 3.13
CA GLN A 67 -8.96 12.08 2.61
C GLN A 67 -9.66 11.94 1.25
N VAL A 68 -10.85 12.50 1.15
CA VAL A 68 -11.67 12.46 -0.07
C VAL A 68 -11.96 13.87 -0.54
N ALA A 69 -11.64 14.17 -1.80
CA ALA A 69 -12.02 15.44 -2.41
C ALA A 69 -13.55 15.51 -2.61
N HIS A 70 -14.17 16.54 -2.09
CA HIS A 70 -15.60 16.80 -2.23
C HIS A 70 -15.85 18.26 -2.63
N GLY A 71 -15.97 18.50 -3.93
CA GLY A 71 -16.10 19.84 -4.48
C GLY A 71 -14.90 20.71 -4.11
N ASN A 72 -15.12 21.77 -3.35
CA ASN A 72 -14.07 22.70 -2.87
C ASN A 72 -13.60 22.38 -1.44
N SER A 73 -13.94 21.19 -0.89
CA SER A 73 -13.59 20.74 0.44
C SER A 73 -12.94 19.37 0.42
N VAL A 74 -12.30 19.00 1.53
CA VAL A 74 -11.75 17.66 1.74
C VAL A 74 -12.49 17.02 2.91
N LEU A 75 -13.11 15.86 2.66
CA LEU A 75 -13.71 15.06 3.71
C LEU A 75 -12.65 14.17 4.35
N MET A 76 -12.66 14.10 5.67
CA MET A 76 -11.79 13.24 6.46
C MET A 76 -12.63 12.07 6.96
N LEU A 77 -12.53 10.92 6.30
CA LEU A 77 -13.33 9.73 6.61
C LEU A 77 -12.52 8.74 7.46
N PRO A 78 -12.99 8.36 8.66
CA PRO A 78 -12.37 7.30 9.43
C PRO A 78 -12.38 5.99 8.64
N VAL A 79 -11.25 5.32 8.54
CA VAL A 79 -11.13 4.06 7.77
C VAL A 79 -12.06 2.99 8.33
N GLU A 80 -12.26 2.97 9.64
CA GLU A 80 -13.14 2.03 10.33
C GLU A 80 -14.62 2.19 10.02
N GLU A 81 -15.05 3.31 9.43
CA GLU A 81 -16.42 3.52 8.97
C GLU A 81 -16.61 3.18 7.48
N ILE A 82 -15.55 2.85 6.77
CA ILE A 82 -15.61 2.47 5.36
C ILE A 82 -15.97 0.99 5.26
N ASP A 83 -16.98 0.67 4.47
CA ASP A 83 -17.48 -0.69 4.34
C ASP A 83 -16.62 -1.52 3.38
N PHE A 84 -16.29 -0.97 2.22
CA PHE A 84 -15.41 -1.62 1.25
C PHE A 84 -14.74 -0.62 0.32
N PHE A 85 -13.67 -1.07 -0.33
CA PHE A 85 -12.94 -0.37 -1.37
C PHE A 85 -12.98 -1.19 -2.66
N GLU A 86 -13.27 -0.55 -3.77
CA GLU A 86 -13.33 -1.18 -5.09
C GLU A 86 -12.48 -0.42 -6.10
N ALA A 87 -11.72 -1.13 -6.92
CA ALA A 87 -10.95 -0.54 -8.00
C ALA A 87 -11.88 -0.01 -9.10
N ALA A 88 -11.73 1.26 -9.44
CA ALA A 88 -12.48 1.95 -10.47
C ALA A 88 -11.51 2.68 -11.42
N ASP A 89 -10.98 1.94 -12.39
CA ASP A 89 -10.00 2.42 -13.39
C ASP A 89 -8.76 3.06 -12.72
N LYS A 90 -8.64 4.38 -12.71
CA LYS A 90 -7.52 5.14 -12.11
C LYS A 90 -7.78 5.56 -10.66
N TYR A 91 -8.91 5.22 -10.10
CA TYR A 91 -9.37 5.59 -8.76
C TYR A 91 -9.71 4.35 -7.96
N VAL A 92 -9.81 4.50 -6.66
CA VAL A 92 -10.49 3.55 -5.78
C VAL A 92 -11.78 4.19 -5.32
N ARG A 93 -12.88 3.50 -5.56
CA ARG A 93 -14.18 3.81 -4.99
C ARG A 93 -14.23 3.24 -3.58
N LEU A 94 -14.61 4.05 -2.63
CA LEU A 94 -14.89 3.63 -1.28
C LEU A 94 -16.34 3.92 -0.94
N THR A 95 -16.92 3.08 -0.12
CA THR A 95 -18.29 3.25 0.34
C THR A 95 -18.31 3.50 1.84
N HIS A 96 -18.90 4.64 2.23
CA HIS A 96 -19.01 5.10 3.60
C HIS A 96 -20.45 5.53 3.86
N GLN A 97 -21.12 4.93 4.84
CA GLN A 97 -22.51 5.25 5.23
C GLN A 97 -23.50 5.36 4.05
N GLY A 98 -23.39 4.48 3.06
CA GLY A 98 -24.28 4.49 1.88
C GLY A 98 -23.89 5.46 0.78
N ARG A 99 -22.83 6.23 0.95
CA ARG A 99 -22.32 7.16 -0.07
C ARG A 99 -21.03 6.64 -0.67
N GLU A 100 -20.92 6.79 -1.97
CA GLU A 100 -19.71 6.46 -2.72
C GLU A 100 -18.79 7.67 -2.81
N HIS A 101 -17.51 7.44 -2.64
CA HIS A 101 -16.47 8.44 -2.80
C HIS A 101 -15.32 7.86 -3.62
N LEU A 102 -14.58 8.73 -4.31
CA LEU A 102 -13.42 8.34 -5.12
C LEU A 102 -12.14 8.91 -4.52
N ILE A 103 -11.13 8.06 -4.41
CA ILE A 103 -9.79 8.46 -4.00
C ILE A 103 -8.78 8.15 -5.11
N ARG A 104 -7.78 9.01 -5.24
CA ARG A 104 -6.70 8.86 -6.23
C ARG A 104 -5.55 8.04 -5.64
N MET A 105 -5.80 6.77 -5.43
CA MET A 105 -4.86 5.80 -4.89
C MET A 105 -5.15 4.44 -5.51
N SER A 106 -4.18 3.55 -5.61
CA SER A 106 -4.42 2.18 -6.03
C SER A 106 -4.75 1.28 -4.82
N LEU A 107 -5.51 0.19 -5.04
CA LEU A 107 -5.75 -0.82 -3.99
C LEU A 107 -4.45 -1.48 -3.51
N ARG A 108 -3.46 -1.58 -4.39
CA ARG A 108 -2.15 -2.14 -4.06
C ARG A 108 -1.38 -1.26 -3.06
N GLU A 109 -1.53 0.05 -3.15
CA GLU A 109 -0.93 1.01 -2.21
C GLU A 109 -1.74 1.11 -0.91
N LEU A 110 -3.05 0.90 -0.99
CA LEU A 110 -3.96 0.97 0.13
C LEU A 110 -3.85 -0.24 1.05
N LEU A 111 -3.82 -1.45 0.49
CA LEU A 111 -3.86 -2.72 1.23
C LEU A 111 -2.81 -2.82 2.35
N PRO A 112 -1.51 -2.51 2.13
CA PRO A 112 -0.51 -2.59 3.20
C PRO A 112 -0.68 -1.55 4.31
N ARG A 113 -1.51 -0.52 4.09
CA ARG A 113 -1.80 0.53 5.07
C ARG A 113 -3.07 0.25 5.89
N LEU A 114 -3.88 -0.71 5.47
CA LEU A 114 -5.07 -1.14 6.19
C LEU A 114 -4.70 -2.18 7.27
N ASP A 115 -5.55 -2.28 8.28
CA ASP A 115 -5.43 -3.33 9.27
C ASP A 115 -5.85 -4.68 8.69
N PRO A 116 -4.94 -5.68 8.59
CA PRO A 116 -5.24 -6.98 7.99
C PRO A 116 -6.26 -7.80 8.80
N GLU A 117 -6.45 -7.50 10.09
CA GLU A 117 -7.47 -8.15 10.91
C GLU A 117 -8.88 -7.61 10.60
N ARG A 118 -8.97 -6.37 10.16
CA ARG A 118 -10.25 -5.68 9.90
C ARG A 118 -10.60 -5.59 8.42
N PHE A 119 -9.63 -5.64 7.52
CA PHE A 119 -9.82 -5.48 6.08
C PHE A 119 -9.26 -6.67 5.32
N TRP A 120 -10.13 -7.35 4.60
CA TRP A 120 -9.77 -8.51 3.79
C TRP A 120 -9.90 -8.20 2.31
N GLN A 121 -8.85 -8.53 1.56
CA GLN A 121 -8.96 -8.54 0.11
C GLN A 121 -9.76 -9.78 -0.32
N ILE A 122 -10.85 -9.56 -1.03
CA ILE A 122 -11.77 -10.61 -1.50
C ILE A 122 -11.71 -10.82 -3.00
N HIS A 123 -11.20 -9.84 -3.71
CA HIS A 123 -10.95 -9.85 -5.14
C HIS A 123 -9.74 -8.97 -5.45
N ARG A 124 -9.08 -9.19 -6.60
CA ARG A 124 -7.96 -8.31 -7.04
C ARG A 124 -8.32 -6.82 -7.07
N GLY A 125 -9.59 -6.53 -7.24
CA GLY A 125 -10.14 -5.18 -7.29
C GLY A 125 -11.08 -4.84 -6.13
N CYS A 126 -11.10 -5.62 -5.03
CA CYS A 126 -12.01 -5.33 -3.91
C CYS A 126 -11.39 -5.73 -2.57
N ILE A 127 -11.49 -4.80 -1.60
CA ILE A 127 -11.14 -5.00 -0.19
C ILE A 127 -12.39 -4.68 0.62
N VAL A 128 -12.78 -5.54 1.54
CA VAL A 128 -13.97 -5.37 2.39
C VAL A 128 -13.57 -5.28 3.86
N ARG A 129 -14.29 -4.47 4.64
CA ARG A 129 -14.21 -4.47 6.09
C ARG A 129 -14.98 -5.68 6.64
N VAL A 130 -14.32 -6.51 7.43
CA VAL A 130 -14.89 -7.76 7.96
C VAL A 130 -16.17 -7.50 8.76
N ASP A 131 -16.17 -6.46 9.60
CA ASP A 131 -17.34 -6.08 10.42
C ASP A 131 -18.57 -5.63 9.60
N ALA A 132 -18.34 -5.17 8.36
CA ALA A 132 -19.42 -4.79 7.45
C ALA A 132 -20.07 -6.00 6.78
N VAL A 133 -19.46 -7.17 6.84
CA VAL A 133 -20.01 -8.41 6.28
C VAL A 133 -21.05 -8.96 7.24
N GLU A 134 -22.26 -9.19 6.75
CA GLU A 134 -23.32 -9.86 7.49
C GLU A 134 -23.21 -11.38 7.38
N ARG A 135 -23.04 -11.87 6.14
CA ARG A 135 -22.91 -13.29 5.83
C ARG A 135 -22.18 -13.53 4.53
N ALA A 136 -21.59 -14.69 4.41
CA ALA A 136 -21.03 -15.20 3.16
C ALA A 136 -21.88 -16.41 2.71
N GLU A 137 -22.30 -16.42 1.46
CA GLU A 137 -23.04 -17.52 0.84
C GLU A 137 -22.17 -18.21 -0.18
N ARG A 138 -22.19 -19.54 -0.18
CA ARG A 138 -21.54 -20.36 -1.20
C ARG A 138 -22.60 -21.03 -2.07
N ASP A 139 -22.49 -20.85 -3.37
CA ASP A 139 -23.34 -21.54 -4.33
C ASP A 139 -22.86 -22.98 -4.61
N GLU A 140 -23.67 -23.74 -5.33
CA GLU A 140 -23.35 -25.13 -5.71
C GLU A 140 -22.10 -25.24 -6.60
N ALA A 141 -21.76 -24.18 -7.32
CA ALA A 141 -20.55 -24.08 -8.15
C ALA A 141 -19.30 -23.68 -7.33
N GLY A 142 -19.44 -23.44 -6.03
CA GLY A 142 -18.37 -23.08 -5.11
C GLY A 142 -17.97 -21.60 -5.12
N HIS A 143 -18.75 -20.73 -5.77
CA HIS A 143 -18.54 -19.29 -5.70
C HIS A 143 -19.03 -18.77 -4.36
N VAL A 144 -18.28 -17.83 -3.79
CA VAL A 144 -18.63 -17.17 -2.54
C VAL A 144 -19.11 -15.75 -2.83
N THR A 145 -20.23 -15.36 -2.26
CA THR A 145 -20.81 -14.02 -2.34
C THR A 145 -21.02 -13.48 -0.93
N LEU A 146 -20.56 -12.27 -0.68
CA LEU A 146 -20.73 -11.59 0.60
C LEU A 146 -21.95 -10.67 0.56
N HIS A 147 -22.72 -10.71 1.63
CA HIS A 147 -23.81 -9.79 1.91
C HIS A 147 -23.34 -8.80 2.98
N LEU A 148 -23.57 -7.52 2.72
CA LEU A 148 -23.19 -6.45 3.63
C LEU A 148 -24.36 -6.08 4.55
N ARG A 149 -24.04 -5.71 5.78
CA ARG A 149 -25.04 -5.30 6.79
C ARG A 149 -25.77 -4.04 6.33
N GLY A 150 -27.12 -4.13 6.32
CA GLY A 150 -27.98 -2.99 5.99
C GLY A 150 -27.87 -2.49 4.55
N ARG A 151 -27.37 -3.33 3.62
CA ARG A 151 -27.16 -2.97 2.23
C ARG A 151 -27.63 -4.05 1.26
N PRO A 152 -28.16 -3.66 0.10
CA PRO A 152 -28.53 -4.60 -0.95
C PRO A 152 -27.31 -5.09 -1.77
N GLU A 153 -26.14 -4.43 -1.67
CA GLU A 153 -24.97 -4.75 -2.46
C GLU A 153 -24.41 -6.11 -2.06
N ARG A 154 -24.04 -6.87 -3.08
CA ARG A 154 -23.41 -8.17 -2.96
C ARG A 154 -22.02 -8.13 -3.57
N LEU A 155 -21.01 -8.58 -2.82
CA LEU A 155 -19.64 -8.61 -3.28
C LEU A 155 -19.22 -10.04 -3.64
N ALA A 156 -18.75 -10.23 -4.88
CA ALA A 156 -18.25 -11.53 -5.30
C ALA A 156 -16.81 -11.75 -4.81
N VAL A 157 -16.57 -12.90 -4.20
CA VAL A 157 -15.24 -13.32 -3.75
C VAL A 157 -14.58 -14.14 -4.85
N SER A 158 -13.35 -13.80 -5.23
CA SER A 158 -12.63 -14.61 -6.20
C SER A 158 -12.16 -15.93 -5.57
N ARG A 159 -11.96 -16.96 -6.40
CA ARG A 159 -11.56 -18.31 -5.96
C ARG A 159 -10.29 -18.30 -5.11
N MET A 160 -9.36 -17.39 -5.39
CA MET A 160 -8.11 -17.24 -4.65
C MET A 160 -8.34 -16.86 -3.19
N TYR A 161 -9.37 -16.05 -2.91
CA TYR A 161 -9.68 -15.54 -1.57
C TYR A 161 -10.83 -16.28 -0.89
N ALA A 162 -11.50 -17.20 -1.58
CA ALA A 162 -12.61 -17.99 -1.01
C ALA A 162 -12.19 -18.81 0.23
N GLY A 163 -10.88 -19.06 0.36
CA GLY A 163 -10.31 -19.73 1.53
C GLY A 163 -10.42 -18.97 2.84
N LEU A 164 -10.62 -17.64 2.80
CA LEU A 164 -10.82 -16.83 4.00
C LEU A 164 -12.18 -17.12 4.68
N PHE A 165 -13.13 -17.67 3.94
CA PHE A 165 -14.50 -17.98 4.39
C PHE A 165 -14.71 -19.49 4.56
N LYS A 166 -13.73 -20.20 5.13
CA LYS A 166 -13.74 -21.67 5.35
C LYS A 166 -14.49 -22.10 6.62
N GLY A 167 -15.39 -21.34 7.10
CA GLY A 167 -16.29 -21.75 8.18
C GLY A 167 -17.69 -22.11 7.69
N LEU A 168 -17.83 -22.21 6.38
CA LEU A 168 -19.10 -22.48 5.70
C LEU A 168 -19.19 -23.93 5.25
#